data_00416c55a100d8ec171877264bf82949
#
_entry.id   00416c55a100d8ec171877264bf82949
#
_cell.length_a   1.000
_cell.length_b   1.000
_cell.length_c   1.000
_cell.angle_alpha   90.00
_cell.angle_beta   90.00
_cell.angle_gamma   90.00
#
_symmetry.space_group_name_H-M   'P 1'
#
loop_
_entity.id
_entity.type
_entity.pdbx_description
1 polymer ?
#
loop_
_entity_poly.entity_id
_entity_poly.type
_entity_poly.pdbx_seq_one_letter_code
_entity_poly.pdbx_strand_id
1 'polypeptide(L)'
;DLYGVSAQVNAASAALAGGIAAAGQIADPQQQALATGTAYATYFMSVKDLVPALYDRSEDYNKPGWESYQKNKLDYTTTAGRLIVDYAFGDDSLLYASYSRGTKPAGINPPINPRIYEKGLIPANTVEEKVDSYEIGIKSILLDGQMRLNTSLFYNKYTDMQISRILATTTFNFNIDSENYGAEIEMDYVPAAAPNLRLDFMFAYIKTKIMDDALTIDPFNIAAEGTKYFDAKNTVYKCIDLFYEGEGCVANTFI
;
A
#
# COMPACT_ATOMS: atom_id res chain seq x y z
N ASP A 1 30.89 12.16 1.66
CA ASP A 1 30.47 12.00 0.26
C ASP A 1 29.89 10.59 0.06
N LEU A 2 28.58 10.50 -0.11
CA LEU A 2 27.84 9.24 -0.31
C LEU A 2 28.39 8.43 -1.49
N TYR A 3 28.84 9.08 -2.53
CA TYR A 3 29.45 8.43 -3.70
C TYR A 3 30.80 7.79 -3.34
N GLY A 4 31.60 8.44 -2.52
CA GLY A 4 32.86 7.89 -2.05
C GLY A 4 32.68 6.66 -1.16
N VAL A 5 31.73 6.71 -0.23
CA VAL A 5 31.38 5.57 0.63
C VAL A 5 30.81 4.42 -0.19
N SER A 6 29.89 4.70 -1.11
CA SER A 6 29.30 3.70 -2.00
C SER A 6 30.35 3.05 -2.89
N ALA A 7 31.30 3.82 -3.45
CA ALA A 7 32.40 3.28 -4.24
C ALA A 7 33.31 2.36 -3.41
N GLN A 8 33.60 2.71 -2.15
CA GLN A 8 34.41 1.88 -1.24
C GLN A 8 33.69 0.58 -0.88
N VAL A 9 32.39 0.63 -0.58
CA VAL A 9 31.57 -0.57 -0.31
C VAL A 9 31.52 -1.47 -1.54
N ASN A 10 31.34 -0.91 -2.74
CA ASN A 10 31.32 -1.67 -3.98
C ASN A 10 32.67 -2.34 -4.26
N ALA A 11 33.78 -1.63 -4.04
CA ALA A 11 35.12 -2.20 -4.18
C ALA A 11 35.36 -3.33 -3.18
N ALA A 12 34.95 -3.17 -1.92
CA ALA A 12 35.07 -4.21 -0.90
C ALA A 12 34.19 -5.44 -1.24
N SER A 13 32.99 -5.22 -1.78
CA SER A 13 32.08 -6.30 -2.22
C SER A 13 32.65 -7.07 -3.41
N ALA A 14 33.29 -6.40 -4.36
CA ALA A 14 33.96 -7.05 -5.47
C ALA A 14 35.17 -7.88 -4.99
N ALA A 15 35.94 -7.36 -4.03
CA ALA A 15 37.04 -8.09 -3.41
C ALA A 15 36.55 -9.33 -2.65
N LEU A 16 35.41 -9.23 -1.92
CA LEU A 16 34.77 -10.37 -1.26
C LEU A 16 34.36 -11.44 -2.29
N ALA A 17 33.69 -11.06 -3.37
CA ALA A 17 33.26 -11.99 -4.42
C ALA A 17 34.48 -12.71 -5.04
N GLY A 18 35.55 -11.98 -5.32
CA GLY A 18 36.82 -12.55 -5.80
C GLY A 18 37.44 -13.52 -4.81
N GLY A 19 37.46 -13.16 -3.53
CA GLY A 19 37.98 -14.01 -2.46
C GLY A 19 37.20 -15.32 -2.29
N ILE A 20 35.86 -15.25 -2.34
CA ILE A 20 34.99 -16.43 -2.28
C ILE A 20 35.22 -17.34 -3.50
N ALA A 21 35.30 -16.75 -4.71
CA ALA A 21 35.55 -17.50 -5.93
C ALA A 21 36.92 -18.21 -5.89
N ALA A 22 37.95 -17.54 -5.39
CA ALA A 22 39.28 -18.15 -5.20
C ALA A 22 39.25 -19.27 -4.14
N ALA A 23 38.56 -19.07 -3.02
CA ALA A 23 38.37 -20.10 -2.01
C ALA A 23 37.65 -21.34 -2.59
N GLY A 24 36.68 -21.16 -3.47
CA GLY A 24 35.95 -22.25 -4.14
C GLY A 24 36.84 -23.16 -5.01
N GLN A 25 38.06 -22.74 -5.38
CA GLN A 25 39.05 -23.57 -6.09
C GLN A 25 39.88 -24.46 -5.18
N ILE A 26 39.76 -24.32 -3.88
CA ILE A 26 40.54 -25.09 -2.90
C ILE A 26 39.86 -26.45 -2.70
N ALA A 27 40.60 -27.54 -2.96
CA ALA A 27 40.09 -28.89 -2.88
C ALA A 27 39.88 -29.39 -1.44
N ASP A 28 40.66 -28.89 -0.50
CA ASP A 28 40.54 -29.25 0.92
C ASP A 28 39.41 -28.46 1.57
N PRO A 29 38.35 -29.13 2.09
CA PRO A 29 37.18 -28.46 2.68
C PRO A 29 37.54 -27.58 3.91
N GLN A 30 38.53 -27.94 4.70
CA GLN A 30 38.94 -27.15 5.86
C GLN A 30 39.66 -25.87 5.43
N GLN A 31 40.56 -25.99 4.46
CA GLN A 31 41.26 -24.84 3.90
C GLN A 31 40.30 -23.93 3.12
N GLN A 32 39.35 -24.51 2.41
CA GLN A 32 38.30 -23.77 1.74
C GLN A 32 37.45 -22.94 2.71
N ALA A 33 37.02 -23.57 3.82
CA ALA A 33 36.24 -22.88 4.85
C ALA A 33 37.05 -21.74 5.51
N LEU A 34 38.33 -21.97 5.77
CA LEU A 34 39.22 -20.96 6.33
C LEU A 34 39.42 -19.78 5.35
N ALA A 35 39.66 -20.06 4.08
CA ALA A 35 39.83 -19.03 3.06
C ALA A 35 38.56 -18.20 2.85
N THR A 36 37.38 -18.85 2.85
CA THR A 36 36.07 -18.19 2.78
C THR A 36 35.88 -17.31 4.02
N GLY A 37 36.14 -17.82 5.22
CA GLY A 37 36.06 -17.04 6.45
C GLY A 37 37.01 -15.84 6.48
N THR A 38 38.21 -15.99 5.94
CA THR A 38 39.16 -14.88 5.77
C THR A 38 38.65 -13.81 4.82
N ALA A 39 38.03 -14.19 3.70
CA ALA A 39 37.43 -13.24 2.76
C ALA A 39 36.32 -12.41 3.42
N TYR A 40 35.42 -13.05 4.18
CA TYR A 40 34.39 -12.35 4.94
C TYR A 40 34.94 -11.43 6.02
N ALA A 41 35.96 -11.89 6.78
CA ALA A 41 36.60 -11.07 7.79
C ALA A 41 37.28 -9.84 7.19
N THR A 42 37.96 -10.00 6.06
CA THR A 42 38.60 -8.89 5.32
C THR A 42 37.54 -7.88 4.82
N TYR A 43 36.43 -8.36 4.25
CA TYR A 43 35.31 -7.51 3.86
C TYR A 43 34.78 -6.73 5.06
N PHE A 44 34.46 -7.43 6.17
CA PHE A 44 33.92 -6.78 7.36
C PHE A 44 34.87 -5.69 7.89
N MET A 45 36.16 -5.98 7.97
CA MET A 45 37.16 -5.01 8.43
C MET A 45 37.29 -3.81 7.48
N SER A 46 37.06 -4.01 6.19
CA SER A 46 37.12 -2.93 5.19
C SER A 46 35.92 -1.99 5.26
N VAL A 47 34.75 -2.49 5.69
CA VAL A 47 33.50 -1.71 5.68
C VAL A 47 33.01 -1.32 7.07
N LYS A 48 33.59 -1.89 8.16
CA LYS A 48 33.11 -1.66 9.53
C LYS A 48 33.10 -0.19 9.95
N ASP A 49 34.07 0.58 9.45
CA ASP A 49 34.17 2.01 9.76
C ASP A 49 33.34 2.88 8.82
N LEU A 50 32.84 2.31 7.71
CA LEU A 50 31.92 2.96 6.79
C LEU A 50 30.47 2.83 7.25
N VAL A 51 30.14 1.72 7.93
CA VAL A 51 28.79 1.46 8.42
C VAL A 51 28.28 2.57 9.35
N PRO A 52 29.05 3.07 10.36
CA PRO A 52 28.61 4.21 11.16
C PRO A 52 28.33 5.47 10.34
N ALA A 53 29.15 5.74 9.32
CA ALA A 53 28.94 6.90 8.43
C ALA A 53 27.68 6.75 7.57
N LEU A 54 27.33 5.53 7.17
CA LEU A 54 26.08 5.25 6.43
C LEU A 54 24.85 5.35 7.35
N TYR A 55 25.01 5.06 8.63
CA TYR A 55 23.94 5.07 9.63
C TYR A 55 24.07 6.25 10.61
N ASP A 56 24.87 7.26 10.27
CA ASP A 56 24.86 8.52 11.01
C ASP A 56 23.47 9.15 10.90
N ARG A 57 22.85 9.38 12.05
CA ARG A 57 21.51 9.96 12.15
C ARG A 57 21.56 11.44 11.81
N SER A 58 21.43 11.73 10.53
CA SER A 58 21.41 13.10 10.01
C SER A 58 20.02 13.47 9.51
N GLU A 59 19.57 14.68 9.85
CA GLU A 59 18.36 15.27 9.27
C GLU A 59 18.64 15.90 7.88
N ASP A 60 19.90 15.98 7.49
CA ASP A 60 20.32 16.52 6.20
C ASP A 60 20.46 15.39 5.17
N TYR A 61 19.60 15.40 4.16
CA TYR A 61 19.59 14.37 3.11
C TYR A 61 20.87 14.31 2.28
N ASN A 62 21.74 15.34 2.37
CA ASN A 62 23.05 15.35 1.72
C ASN A 62 24.13 14.61 2.51
N LYS A 63 23.83 14.15 3.73
CA LYS A 63 24.76 13.45 4.59
C LYS A 63 24.53 11.94 4.56
N PRO A 64 25.60 11.14 4.72
CA PRO A 64 25.46 9.71 4.92
C PRO A 64 24.54 9.40 6.11
N GLY A 65 23.74 8.34 6.00
CA GLY A 65 22.84 7.91 7.07
C GLY A 65 21.48 8.59 7.10
N TRP A 66 21.21 9.57 6.24
CA TRP A 66 19.90 10.20 6.17
C TRP A 66 18.77 9.17 5.88
N GLU A 67 19.03 8.20 5.04
CA GLU A 67 18.06 7.16 4.65
C GLU A 67 17.69 6.24 5.83
N SER A 68 18.55 6.12 6.83
CA SER A 68 18.29 5.30 8.03
C SER A 68 17.64 6.10 9.17
N TYR A 69 17.53 7.42 9.03
CA TYR A 69 16.92 8.28 10.04
C TYR A 69 16.27 9.50 9.41
N GLN A 70 14.97 9.60 9.58
CA GLN A 70 14.18 10.79 9.27
C GLN A 70 13.39 11.22 10.49
N LYS A 71 13.41 12.52 10.77
CA LYS A 71 12.56 13.13 11.78
C LYS A 71 11.35 13.73 11.09
N ASN A 72 10.21 13.13 11.33
CA ASN A 72 8.93 13.59 10.80
C ASN A 72 8.00 13.95 11.96
N LYS A 73 7.28 15.05 11.80
CA LYS A 73 6.19 15.45 12.68
C LYS A 73 4.97 15.77 11.83
N LEU A 74 3.88 15.10 12.11
CA LEU A 74 2.59 15.35 11.48
C LEU A 74 1.63 15.86 12.55
N ASP A 75 1.10 17.06 12.33
CA ASP A 75 0.02 17.64 13.13
C ASP A 75 -1.18 17.86 12.20
N TYR A 76 -2.33 17.33 12.56
CA TYR A 76 -3.55 17.51 11.78
C TYR A 76 -4.75 17.51 12.70
N THR A 77 -5.81 18.16 12.23
CA THR A 77 -7.12 18.16 12.88
C THR A 77 -8.13 17.59 11.90
N THR A 78 -8.93 16.66 12.37
CA THR A 78 -9.94 16.00 11.54
C THR A 78 -11.33 16.17 12.14
N THR A 79 -12.35 16.11 11.29
CA THR A 79 -13.74 16.15 11.71
C THR A 79 -14.48 14.93 11.15
N ALA A 80 -15.02 14.12 12.02
CA ALA A 80 -15.88 13.00 11.71
C ALA A 80 -17.26 13.21 12.30
N GLY A 81 -18.27 12.62 11.71
CA GLY A 81 -19.63 12.76 12.21
C GLY A 81 -20.62 11.91 11.43
N ARG A 82 -21.83 11.81 11.97
CA ARG A 82 -22.94 11.09 11.35
C ARG A 82 -24.25 11.85 11.55
N LEU A 83 -25.05 11.90 10.50
CA LEU A 83 -26.43 12.39 10.51
C LEU A 83 -27.35 11.27 9.99
N ILE A 84 -28.42 10.99 10.71
CA ILE A 84 -29.44 10.03 10.30
C ILE A 84 -30.79 10.71 10.39
N VAL A 85 -31.63 10.46 9.41
CA VAL A 85 -33.04 10.85 9.39
C VAL A 85 -33.86 9.61 9.16
N ASP A 86 -34.76 9.33 10.09
CA ASP A 86 -35.68 8.21 10.06
C ASP A 86 -37.12 8.73 9.92
N TYR A 87 -37.89 8.08 9.07
CA TYR A 87 -39.30 8.35 8.89
C TYR A 87 -40.11 7.06 8.97
N ALA A 88 -40.85 6.88 10.06
CA ALA A 88 -41.77 5.76 10.22
C ALA A 88 -43.07 6.05 9.44
N PHE A 89 -43.47 5.12 8.61
CA PHE A 89 -44.75 5.19 7.91
C PHE A 89 -45.55 3.91 8.14
N GLY A 90 -46.72 4.09 8.76
CA GLY A 90 -47.43 2.97 9.35
C GLY A 90 -46.70 2.41 10.57
N ASP A 91 -47.18 1.27 11.05
CA ASP A 91 -46.63 0.63 12.25
C ASP A 91 -45.44 -0.29 11.95
N ASP A 92 -45.29 -0.69 10.69
CA ASP A 92 -44.43 -1.78 10.29
C ASP A 92 -43.33 -1.36 9.28
N SER A 93 -43.19 -0.08 9.01
CA SER A 93 -42.21 0.37 8.01
C SER A 93 -41.45 1.63 8.41
N LEU A 94 -40.15 1.63 8.12
CA LEU A 94 -39.22 2.71 8.39
C LEU A 94 -38.41 3.01 7.14
N LEU A 95 -38.49 4.23 6.62
CA LEU A 95 -37.56 4.78 5.64
C LEU A 95 -36.45 5.51 6.41
N TYR A 96 -35.22 5.34 5.99
CA TYR A 96 -34.09 6.08 6.58
C TYR A 96 -33.17 6.63 5.49
N ALA A 97 -32.48 7.71 5.84
CA ALA A 97 -31.37 8.23 5.08
C ALA A 97 -30.25 8.59 6.05
N SER A 98 -29.03 8.28 5.70
CA SER A 98 -27.87 8.59 6.52
C SER A 98 -26.73 9.18 5.72
N TYR A 99 -26.00 10.08 6.35
CA TYR A 99 -24.72 10.56 5.92
C TYR A 99 -23.72 10.36 7.04
N SER A 100 -22.54 9.84 6.72
CA SER A 100 -21.46 9.78 7.69
C SER A 100 -20.11 10.13 7.04
N ARG A 101 -19.27 10.81 7.81
CA ARG A 101 -17.87 11.05 7.47
C ARG A 101 -16.97 10.36 8.46
N GLY A 102 -16.13 9.47 7.96
CA GLY A 102 -15.03 8.84 8.66
C GLY A 102 -13.69 9.40 8.16
N THR A 103 -12.67 9.33 9.00
CA THR A 103 -11.33 9.79 8.64
C THR A 103 -10.27 8.82 9.18
N LYS A 104 -9.15 8.74 8.46
CA LYS A 104 -7.94 8.04 8.89
C LYS A 104 -6.76 9.00 8.81
N PRO A 105 -5.97 9.13 9.87
CA PRO A 105 -4.88 10.09 9.94
C PRO A 105 -3.82 9.86 8.85
N ALA A 106 -3.11 10.94 8.53
CA ALA A 106 -1.91 10.88 7.72
C ALA A 106 -0.86 9.96 8.33
N GLY A 107 -0.07 9.32 7.49
CA GLY A 107 0.99 8.39 7.88
C GLY A 107 2.35 8.84 7.38
N ILE A 108 3.40 8.28 7.97
CA ILE A 108 4.79 8.51 7.58
C ILE A 108 5.28 7.25 6.89
N ASN A 109 5.84 7.38 5.69
CA ASN A 109 6.49 6.29 4.99
C ASN A 109 7.91 6.05 5.54
N PRO A 110 8.43 4.81 5.44
CA PRO A 110 9.81 4.53 5.81
C PRO A 110 10.78 5.42 5.02
N PRO A 111 11.91 5.82 5.61
CA PRO A 111 12.92 6.58 4.90
C PRO A 111 13.49 5.77 3.72
N ILE A 112 13.58 6.43 2.57
CA ILE A 112 14.15 5.87 1.34
C ILE A 112 15.09 6.87 0.70
N ASN A 113 15.78 6.44 -0.37
CA ASN A 113 16.68 7.32 -1.10
C ASN A 113 15.99 8.63 -1.49
N PRO A 114 16.58 9.80 -1.19
CA PRO A 114 16.03 11.12 -1.51
C PRO A 114 15.62 11.29 -2.97
N ARG A 115 16.38 10.71 -3.90
CA ARG A 115 16.09 10.78 -5.33
C ARG A 115 14.72 10.21 -5.71
N ILE A 116 14.23 9.25 -4.95
CA ILE A 116 12.90 8.65 -5.17
C ILE A 116 11.82 9.64 -4.76
N TYR A 117 12.01 10.37 -3.66
CA TYR A 117 11.09 11.44 -3.24
C TYR A 117 11.12 12.63 -4.20
N GLU A 118 12.30 13.07 -4.63
CA GLU A 118 12.48 14.17 -5.58
C GLU A 118 11.77 13.89 -6.92
N LYS A 119 11.77 12.64 -7.36
CA LYS A 119 11.04 12.22 -8.56
C LYS A 119 9.51 12.12 -8.34
N GLY A 120 9.03 12.33 -7.12
CA GLY A 120 7.61 12.26 -6.78
C GLY A 120 6.99 10.86 -6.89
N LEU A 121 7.81 9.82 -6.95
CA LEU A 121 7.36 8.44 -7.15
C LEU A 121 6.78 7.81 -5.89
N ILE A 122 7.34 8.17 -4.74
CA ILE A 122 6.87 7.72 -3.43
C ILE A 122 6.78 8.95 -2.53
N PRO A 123 5.63 9.26 -1.95
CA PRO A 123 5.51 10.38 -1.03
C PRO A 123 6.22 10.06 0.29
N ALA A 124 6.86 11.05 0.91
CA ALA A 124 7.44 10.91 2.24
C ALA A 124 6.36 10.62 3.30
N ASN A 125 5.18 11.20 3.11
CA ASN A 125 4.03 11.05 3.99
C ASN A 125 2.78 10.79 3.16
N THR A 126 1.83 10.04 3.71
CA THR A 126 0.45 10.05 3.21
C THR A 126 -0.30 11.25 3.78
N VAL A 127 -1.35 11.65 3.09
CA VAL A 127 -2.32 12.62 3.62
C VAL A 127 -3.47 11.90 4.33
N GLU A 128 -4.32 12.66 5.00
CA GLU A 128 -5.51 12.14 5.68
C GLU A 128 -6.49 11.53 4.67
N GLU A 129 -6.88 10.29 4.92
CA GLU A 129 -7.96 9.62 4.20
C GLU A 129 -9.32 10.05 4.76
N LYS A 130 -10.28 10.31 3.88
CA LYS A 130 -11.67 10.61 4.23
C LYS A 130 -12.60 9.69 3.48
N VAL A 131 -13.64 9.24 4.17
CA VAL A 131 -14.77 8.56 3.54
C VAL A 131 -16.06 9.32 3.83
N ASP A 132 -16.75 9.72 2.77
CA ASP A 132 -18.11 10.22 2.83
C ASP A 132 -19.06 9.11 2.38
N SER A 133 -19.90 8.65 3.31
CA SER A 133 -20.85 7.56 3.09
C SER A 133 -22.28 8.10 3.11
N TYR A 134 -23.02 7.76 2.08
CA TYR A 134 -24.43 8.08 1.90
C TYR A 134 -25.21 6.78 1.77
N GLU A 135 -26.29 6.66 2.51
CA GLU A 135 -27.15 5.49 2.48
C GLU A 135 -28.61 5.90 2.59
N ILE A 136 -29.46 5.26 1.81
CA ILE A 136 -30.90 5.33 1.94
C ILE A 136 -31.46 3.91 1.94
N GLY A 137 -32.40 3.63 2.79
CA GLY A 137 -32.98 2.31 2.86
C GLY A 137 -34.36 2.28 3.49
N ILE A 138 -35.00 1.15 3.31
CA ILE A 138 -36.31 0.84 3.89
C ILE A 138 -36.22 -0.46 4.68
N LYS A 139 -36.83 -0.47 5.85
CA LYS A 139 -37.03 -1.66 6.68
C LYS A 139 -38.52 -1.87 6.87
N SER A 140 -39.00 -3.04 6.53
CA SER A 140 -40.44 -3.34 6.59
C SER A 140 -40.68 -4.71 7.19
N ILE A 141 -41.76 -4.78 7.98
CA ILE A 141 -42.37 -6.04 8.41
C ILE A 141 -43.64 -6.20 7.59
N LEU A 142 -43.74 -7.29 6.86
CA LEU A 142 -44.78 -7.54 5.87
C LEU A 142 -45.51 -8.84 6.19
N LEU A 143 -46.68 -9.03 5.57
CA LEU A 143 -47.48 -10.27 5.68
C LEU A 143 -47.84 -10.61 7.12
N ASP A 144 -48.34 -9.63 7.88
CA ASP A 144 -48.74 -9.78 9.28
C ASP A 144 -47.61 -10.36 10.16
N GLY A 145 -46.37 -9.84 9.96
CA GLY A 145 -45.21 -10.23 10.74
C GLY A 145 -44.44 -11.45 10.24
N GLN A 146 -44.91 -12.07 9.17
CA GLN A 146 -44.30 -13.28 8.62
C GLN A 146 -43.03 -12.99 7.81
N MET A 147 -42.87 -11.78 7.29
CA MET A 147 -41.72 -11.41 6.46
C MET A 147 -41.10 -10.10 6.93
N ARG A 148 -39.80 -10.12 7.15
CA ARG A 148 -38.98 -8.92 7.33
C ARG A 148 -38.21 -8.69 6.04
N LEU A 149 -38.29 -7.49 5.49
CA LEU A 149 -37.59 -7.07 4.29
C LEU A 149 -36.82 -5.78 4.59
N ASN A 150 -35.49 -5.83 4.42
CA ASN A 150 -34.61 -4.68 4.48
C ASN A 150 -33.98 -4.47 3.10
N THR A 151 -34.01 -3.24 2.62
CA THR A 151 -33.38 -2.89 1.36
C THR A 151 -32.63 -1.58 1.55
N SER A 152 -31.41 -1.51 1.04
CA SER A 152 -30.61 -0.28 1.06
C SER A 152 -29.91 -0.02 -0.27
N LEU A 153 -29.66 1.25 -0.55
CA LEU A 153 -28.77 1.76 -1.57
C LEU A 153 -27.69 2.59 -0.88
N PHE A 154 -26.45 2.39 -1.27
CA PHE A 154 -25.35 3.13 -0.68
C PHE A 154 -24.38 3.67 -1.73
N TYR A 155 -23.72 4.76 -1.39
CA TYR A 155 -22.62 5.36 -2.12
C TYR A 155 -21.56 5.84 -1.15
N ASN A 156 -20.32 5.38 -1.33
CA ASN A 156 -19.17 5.76 -0.53
C ASN A 156 -18.12 6.41 -1.44
N LYS A 157 -17.71 7.62 -1.08
CA LYS A 157 -16.61 8.32 -1.73
C LYS A 157 -15.41 8.35 -0.80
N TYR A 158 -14.31 7.77 -1.25
CA TYR A 158 -13.03 7.81 -0.57
C TYR A 158 -12.16 8.87 -1.23
N THR A 159 -11.76 9.85 -0.45
CA THR A 159 -10.79 10.87 -0.84
C THR A 159 -9.47 10.55 -0.15
N ASP A 160 -8.41 10.50 -0.93
CA ASP A 160 -7.07 10.19 -0.44
C ASP A 160 -6.99 8.84 0.31
N MET A 161 -7.69 7.80 -0.15
CA MET A 161 -7.64 6.46 0.45
C MET A 161 -6.21 5.96 0.50
N GLN A 162 -5.76 5.57 1.70
CA GLN A 162 -4.41 5.07 1.91
C GLN A 162 -4.30 3.60 1.53
N ILE A 163 -3.55 3.32 0.49
CA ILE A 163 -3.22 1.95 0.08
C ILE A 163 -1.74 1.65 0.30
N SER A 164 -1.45 0.42 0.68
CA SER A 164 -0.08 -0.06 0.88
C SER A 164 0.41 -0.80 -0.36
N ARG A 165 1.63 -0.53 -0.76
CA ARG A 165 2.33 -1.24 -1.83
C ARG A 165 3.68 -1.73 -1.34
N ILE A 166 4.06 -2.91 -1.77
CA ILE A 166 5.38 -3.47 -1.49
C ILE A 166 6.29 -3.13 -2.66
N LEU A 167 7.39 -2.48 -2.37
CA LEU A 167 8.47 -2.21 -3.32
C LEU A 167 9.74 -2.84 -2.79
N ALA A 168 10.27 -3.80 -3.51
CA ALA A 168 11.38 -4.65 -3.07
C ALA A 168 11.06 -5.32 -1.71
N THR A 169 11.68 -4.89 -0.63
CA THR A 169 11.50 -5.45 0.72
C THR A 169 10.74 -4.53 1.67
N THR A 170 10.27 -3.38 1.20
CA THR A 170 9.67 -2.34 2.03
C THR A 170 8.26 -2.02 1.57
N THR A 171 7.38 -1.74 2.52
CA THR A 171 6.00 -1.32 2.26
C THR A 171 5.91 0.19 2.32
N PHE A 172 5.30 0.78 1.30
CA PHE A 172 4.99 2.21 1.22
C PHE A 172 3.49 2.43 1.11
N ASN A 173 3.02 3.51 1.68
CA ASN A 173 1.63 3.93 1.59
C ASN A 173 1.50 5.09 0.62
N PHE A 174 0.43 5.05 -0.16
CA PHE A 174 0.06 6.05 -1.15
C PHE A 174 -1.39 6.45 -0.91
N ASN A 175 -1.77 7.62 -1.41
CA ASN A 175 -3.15 8.03 -1.43
C ASN A 175 -3.71 7.87 -2.85
N ILE A 176 -4.95 7.40 -2.94
CA ILE A 176 -5.73 7.33 -4.18
C ILE A 176 -7.18 7.67 -3.90
N ASP A 177 -7.86 8.21 -4.88
CA ASP A 177 -9.31 8.39 -4.80
C ASP A 177 -10.05 7.14 -5.29
N SER A 178 -11.11 6.78 -4.58
CA SER A 178 -11.97 5.68 -4.98
C SER A 178 -13.42 5.93 -4.61
N GLU A 179 -14.32 5.23 -5.29
CA GLU A 179 -15.74 5.20 -4.96
C GLU A 179 -16.28 3.78 -5.00
N ASN A 180 -17.23 3.49 -4.15
CA ASN A 180 -18.04 2.30 -4.29
C ASN A 180 -19.52 2.63 -4.05
N TYR A 181 -20.37 1.92 -4.75
CA TYR A 181 -21.82 2.03 -4.61
C TYR A 181 -22.49 0.70 -4.88
N GLY A 182 -23.67 0.56 -4.33
CA GLY A 182 -24.37 -0.70 -4.45
C GLY A 182 -25.77 -0.69 -3.86
N ALA A 183 -26.32 -1.90 -3.83
CA ALA A 183 -27.63 -2.19 -3.26
C ALA A 183 -27.55 -3.48 -2.45
N GLU A 184 -28.27 -3.53 -1.36
CA GLU A 184 -28.41 -4.71 -0.51
C GLU A 184 -29.89 -5.01 -0.26
N ILE A 185 -30.23 -6.29 -0.24
CA ILE A 185 -31.55 -6.81 0.09
C ILE A 185 -31.37 -7.95 1.06
N GLU A 186 -32.08 -7.88 2.18
CA GLU A 186 -32.16 -8.94 3.17
C GLU A 186 -33.65 -9.27 3.39
N MET A 187 -33.99 -10.54 3.37
CA MET A 187 -35.34 -11.03 3.60
C MET A 187 -35.31 -12.22 4.53
N ASP A 188 -36.08 -12.15 5.60
CA ASP A 188 -36.43 -13.27 6.47
C ASP A 188 -37.90 -13.58 6.28
N TYR A 189 -38.25 -14.82 6.00
CA TYR A 189 -39.64 -15.22 5.79
C TYR A 189 -39.98 -16.53 6.50
N VAL A 190 -41.02 -16.49 7.34
CA VAL A 190 -41.60 -17.66 8.01
C VAL A 190 -43.06 -17.78 7.59
N PRO A 191 -43.39 -18.69 6.62
CA PRO A 191 -44.76 -18.84 6.14
C PRO A 191 -45.72 -19.28 7.25
N ALA A 192 -46.89 -18.68 7.38
CA ALA A 192 -47.93 -19.09 8.33
C ALA A 192 -48.37 -20.54 8.10
N ALA A 193 -48.40 -21.00 6.83
CA ALA A 193 -48.76 -22.37 6.49
C ALA A 193 -47.68 -23.40 6.89
N ALA A 194 -46.44 -22.97 7.17
CA ALA A 194 -45.32 -23.83 7.55
C ALA A 194 -44.46 -23.11 8.63
N PRO A 195 -44.93 -22.98 9.86
CA PRO A 195 -44.27 -22.15 10.90
C PRO A 195 -42.90 -22.69 11.34
N ASN A 196 -42.59 -23.92 11.02
CA ASN A 196 -41.28 -24.54 11.26
C ASN A 196 -40.28 -24.32 10.12
N LEU A 197 -40.71 -23.69 9.00
CA LEU A 197 -39.86 -23.35 7.87
C LEU A 197 -39.45 -21.88 7.99
N ARG A 198 -38.15 -21.63 7.95
CA ARG A 198 -37.59 -20.28 7.84
C ARG A 198 -36.78 -20.19 6.55
N LEU A 199 -37.01 -19.15 5.79
CA LEU A 199 -36.29 -18.83 4.56
C LEU A 199 -35.57 -17.50 4.76
N ASP A 200 -34.26 -17.54 4.65
CA ASP A 200 -33.39 -16.37 4.73
C ASP A 200 -32.78 -16.14 3.34
N PHE A 201 -32.94 -14.96 2.82
CA PHE A 201 -32.37 -14.53 1.54
C PHE A 201 -31.58 -13.26 1.73
N MET A 202 -30.36 -13.23 1.17
CA MET A 202 -29.47 -12.07 1.17
C MET A 202 -28.91 -11.86 -0.23
N PHE A 203 -28.98 -10.66 -0.72
CA PHE A 203 -28.38 -10.26 -1.99
C PHE A 203 -27.66 -8.94 -1.83
N ALA A 204 -26.43 -8.85 -2.36
CA ALA A 204 -25.65 -7.63 -2.43
C ALA A 204 -25.09 -7.42 -3.85
N TYR A 205 -25.21 -6.21 -4.35
CA TYR A 205 -24.54 -5.75 -5.56
C TYR A 205 -23.62 -4.60 -5.20
N ILE A 206 -22.32 -4.73 -5.47
CA ILE A 206 -21.32 -3.71 -5.16
C ILE A 206 -20.49 -3.45 -6.42
N LYS A 207 -20.32 -2.17 -6.75
CA LYS A 207 -19.42 -1.71 -7.81
C LYS A 207 -18.39 -0.77 -7.20
N THR A 208 -17.11 -1.07 -7.42
CA THR A 208 -15.99 -0.25 -6.97
C THR A 208 -15.26 0.33 -8.18
N LYS A 209 -14.78 1.57 -8.04
CA LYS A 209 -14.02 2.26 -9.06
C LYS A 209 -12.87 3.04 -8.42
N ILE A 210 -11.68 2.87 -8.96
CA ILE A 210 -10.54 3.73 -8.64
C ILE A 210 -10.59 4.92 -9.59
N MET A 211 -10.48 6.14 -9.03
CA MET A 211 -10.64 7.39 -9.76
C MET A 211 -9.31 7.95 -10.26
N ASP A 212 -8.21 7.59 -9.61
CA ASP A 212 -6.87 8.07 -9.93
C ASP A 212 -6.13 7.16 -10.91
N ASP A 213 -5.20 7.76 -11.64
CA ASP A 213 -4.20 7.06 -12.46
C ASP A 213 -3.00 6.64 -11.57
N ALA A 214 -3.29 5.88 -10.51
CA ALA A 214 -2.26 5.44 -9.59
C ALA A 214 -1.33 4.41 -10.24
N LEU A 215 -0.05 4.71 -10.31
CA LEU A 215 0.98 3.81 -10.84
C LEU A 215 1.13 2.57 -9.95
N THR A 216 1.11 1.40 -10.56
CA THR A 216 1.38 0.13 -9.88
C THR A 216 2.72 -0.42 -10.36
N ILE A 217 3.64 -0.63 -9.42
CA ILE A 217 4.92 -1.27 -9.71
C ILE A 217 4.71 -2.79 -9.66
N ASP A 218 5.24 -3.50 -10.65
CA ASP A 218 5.23 -4.96 -10.64
C ASP A 218 6.14 -5.48 -9.51
N PRO A 219 5.57 -6.08 -8.45
CA PRO A 219 6.35 -6.54 -7.30
C PRO A 219 7.28 -7.71 -7.62
N PHE A 220 7.04 -8.40 -8.73
CA PHE A 220 7.81 -9.56 -9.16
C PHE A 220 8.84 -9.24 -10.22
N ASN A 221 8.91 -7.97 -10.67
CA ASN A 221 9.79 -7.52 -11.74
C ASN A 221 9.69 -8.37 -13.03
N ILE A 222 8.52 -8.97 -13.28
CA ILE A 222 8.25 -9.77 -14.48
C ILE A 222 8.29 -8.88 -15.72
N ALA A 223 8.00 -7.59 -15.55
CA ALA A 223 8.11 -6.57 -16.58
C ALA A 223 9.56 -6.24 -16.99
N ALA A 224 10.57 -6.78 -16.30
CA ALA A 224 11.98 -6.46 -16.56
C ALA A 224 12.43 -6.77 -18.00
N GLU A 225 11.91 -7.81 -18.61
CA GLU A 225 12.22 -8.16 -20.00
C GLU A 225 11.60 -7.18 -21.01
N GLY A 226 10.52 -6.53 -20.67
CA GLY A 226 9.83 -5.55 -21.52
C GLY A 226 9.72 -4.19 -20.88
N THR A 227 10.15 -4.09 -19.63
CA THR A 227 10.11 -2.87 -18.86
C THR A 227 8.73 -2.22 -18.84
N LYS A 228 7.70 -3.00 -18.53
CA LYS A 228 6.30 -2.56 -18.47
C LYS A 228 5.73 -2.81 -17.10
N TYR A 229 4.87 -1.92 -16.63
CA TYR A 229 4.05 -2.13 -15.44
C TYR A 229 2.64 -1.56 -15.67
N PHE A 230 1.72 -1.97 -14.82
CA PHE A 230 0.32 -1.58 -14.93
C PHE A 230 -0.04 -0.56 -13.85
N ASP A 231 -0.83 0.43 -14.22
CA ASP A 231 -1.49 1.31 -13.26
C ASP A 231 -2.74 0.64 -12.65
N ALA A 232 -3.39 1.35 -11.74
CA ALA A 232 -4.62 0.88 -11.11
C ALA A 232 -5.80 0.71 -12.09
N LYS A 233 -5.72 1.33 -13.29
CA LYS A 233 -6.71 1.20 -14.36
C LYS A 233 -6.31 0.16 -15.41
N ASN A 234 -5.27 -0.62 -15.14
CA ASN A 234 -4.74 -1.61 -16.07
C ASN A 234 -4.05 -1.01 -17.32
N THR A 235 -3.61 0.22 -17.24
CA THR A 235 -2.83 0.89 -18.29
C THR A 235 -1.38 0.43 -18.19
N VAL A 236 -0.77 0.14 -19.33
CA VAL A 236 0.62 -0.32 -19.40
C VAL A 236 1.56 0.86 -19.58
N TYR A 237 2.57 0.96 -18.75
CA TYR A 237 3.60 1.99 -18.82
C TYR A 237 4.98 1.39 -19.10
N LYS A 238 5.87 2.21 -19.64
CA LYS A 238 7.29 1.89 -19.64
C LYS A 238 7.84 2.05 -18.23
N CYS A 239 8.61 1.08 -17.82
CA CYS A 239 9.17 0.98 -16.49
C CYS A 239 10.22 2.07 -16.19
N ILE A 240 10.36 2.48 -14.94
CA ILE A 240 11.45 3.34 -14.45
C ILE A 240 12.46 2.47 -13.73
N ASP A 241 13.72 2.73 -14.00
CA ASP A 241 14.79 2.31 -13.11
C ASP A 241 14.82 3.24 -11.89
N LEU A 242 14.35 2.74 -10.76
CA LEU A 242 14.31 3.50 -9.50
C LEU A 242 15.70 3.63 -8.85
N PHE A 243 16.65 2.78 -9.23
CA PHE A 243 17.91 2.61 -8.53
C PHE A 243 19.14 2.97 -9.36
N TYR A 244 19.03 2.98 -10.70
CA TYR A 244 20.16 3.23 -11.61
C TYR A 244 19.78 4.26 -12.67
N GLU A 245 20.73 5.13 -13.00
CA GLU A 245 20.65 6.01 -14.17
C GLU A 245 21.08 5.22 -15.42
N GLY A 246 20.27 4.27 -15.82
CA GLY A 246 20.54 3.41 -16.97
C GLY A 246 19.36 3.37 -17.93
N GLU A 247 19.41 2.46 -18.89
CA GLU A 247 18.32 2.20 -19.84
C GLU A 247 17.09 1.59 -19.14
N GLY A 248 16.73 2.15 -18.01
CA GLY A 248 15.64 1.69 -17.18
C GLY A 248 14.29 2.21 -17.63
N CYS A 249 13.34 1.95 -16.82
CA CYS A 249 11.96 2.35 -17.00
C CYS A 249 11.79 3.85 -16.81
N VAL A 250 11.04 4.51 -17.66
CA VAL A 250 10.71 5.94 -17.52
C VAL A 250 9.27 6.07 -17.02
N ALA A 251 9.08 6.71 -15.87
CA ALA A 251 7.75 7.03 -15.37
C ALA A 251 6.99 7.86 -16.40
N ASN A 252 5.71 7.62 -16.49
CA ASN A 252 4.78 8.43 -17.28
C ASN A 252 4.85 8.33 -18.79
N THR A 253 5.44 7.29 -19.35
CA THR A 253 5.32 7.06 -20.79
C THR A 253 4.25 6.00 -21.04
N PHE A 254 3.11 6.40 -21.56
CA PHE A 254 2.10 5.49 -22.08
C PHE A 254 2.62 4.78 -23.31
N ILE A 255 2.24 3.54 -23.46
CA ILE A 255 2.50 2.76 -24.68
C ILE A 255 1.21 2.69 -25.47
#